data_7cfbba4ec744be004f7cc65df7dd8b83
#
_entry.id   7cfbba4ec744be004f7cc65df7dd8b83
#
_cell.length_a   1.000
_cell.length_b   1.000
_cell.length_c   1.000
_cell.angle_alpha   90.00
_cell.angle_beta   90.00
_cell.angle_gamma   90.00
#
_symmetry.space_group_name_H-M   'P 1'
#
loop_
_entity.id
_entity.type
_entity.pdbx_description
1 polymer ?
#
loop_
_entity_poly.entity_id
_entity_poly.type
_entity_poly.pdbx_seq_one_letter_code
_entity_poly.pdbx_strand_id
1 'polypeptide(L)'
;NTNIIKSPTIDISENQYRSFSRIIPNSEYLNEWLELSRIGKITWFWCTINKAIYDSFSKIKNIKKYYVKLEDMDQNYDNYLKLSDNFEFKNLMTKKQFYNVVNKAENKEFHYKYEYKNWNDQEKKEFEKITNNLFPYYDEIKTNI
;
A
#
# COMPACT_ATOMS: atom_id res chain seq x y z
N ASN A 1 7.72 -18.35 1.19
CA ASN A 1 9.09 -17.80 1.06
C ASN A 1 8.95 -16.45 0.41
N THR A 2 8.99 -15.40 1.21
CA THR A 2 9.07 -14.04 0.68
C THR A 2 10.47 -13.85 0.12
N ASN A 3 10.59 -13.74 -1.18
CA ASN A 3 11.81 -13.42 -1.91
C ASN A 3 12.25 -11.98 -1.64
N ILE A 4 12.40 -11.62 -0.38
CA ILE A 4 12.67 -10.25 0.05
C ILE A 4 13.95 -10.25 0.88
N ILE A 5 14.87 -9.41 0.54
CA ILE A 5 16.10 -9.16 1.31
C ILE A 5 15.75 -8.20 2.45
N LYS A 6 16.06 -8.58 3.68
CA LYS A 6 15.81 -7.74 4.87
C LYS A 6 16.69 -6.50 4.94
N SER A 7 17.85 -6.54 4.31
CA SER A 7 18.76 -5.40 4.24
C SER A 7 19.45 -5.41 2.88
N PRO A 8 19.56 -4.27 2.22
CA PRO A 8 20.29 -4.20 0.97
C PRO A 8 21.78 -4.46 1.25
N THR A 9 22.30 -5.50 0.63
CA THR A 9 23.75 -5.78 0.59
C THR A 9 24.42 -5.12 -0.61
N ILE A 10 23.66 -4.30 -1.33
CA ILE A 10 24.05 -3.71 -2.61
C ILE A 10 24.35 -2.24 -2.36
N ASP A 11 25.42 -1.78 -2.96
CA ASP A 11 25.76 -0.37 -2.99
C ASP A 11 24.77 0.39 -3.89
N ILE A 12 23.72 0.88 -3.26
CA ILE A 12 22.68 1.69 -3.91
C ILE A 12 23.02 3.15 -3.61
N SER A 13 23.03 4.00 -4.62
CA SER A 13 23.29 5.42 -4.41
C SER A 13 22.33 6.02 -3.37
N GLU A 14 22.78 7.01 -2.60
CA GLU A 14 21.99 7.62 -1.53
C GLU A 14 20.63 8.14 -2.04
N ASN A 15 20.60 8.71 -3.25
CA ASN A 15 19.37 9.17 -3.87
C ASN A 15 18.41 8.02 -4.19
N GLN A 16 18.92 6.88 -4.59
CA GLN A 16 18.12 5.68 -4.78
C GLN A 16 17.64 5.15 -3.44
N TYR A 17 18.49 5.12 -2.43
CA TYR A 17 18.15 4.63 -1.10
C TYR A 17 17.02 5.41 -0.43
N ARG A 18 17.01 6.73 -0.60
CA ARG A 18 15.93 7.62 -0.09
C ARG A 18 14.61 7.44 -0.83
N SER A 19 14.64 6.89 -2.04
CA SER A 19 13.46 6.71 -2.89
C SER A 19 12.78 5.36 -2.73
N PHE A 20 13.35 4.45 -1.95
CA PHE A 20 12.85 3.09 -1.80
C PHE A 20 12.49 2.77 -0.37
N SER A 21 11.57 1.85 -0.26
CA SER A 21 11.47 1.06 0.93
C SER A 21 12.77 0.28 1.16
N ARG A 22 13.04 -0.03 2.41
CA ARG A 22 14.21 -0.86 2.80
C ARG A 22 14.11 -2.32 2.36
N ILE A 23 13.14 -2.66 1.53
CA ILE A 23 12.86 -4.00 1.04
C ILE A 23 13.11 -4.00 -0.45
N ILE A 24 14.02 -4.84 -0.88
CA ILE A 24 14.35 -5.09 -2.28
C ILE A 24 14.20 -6.58 -2.59
N PRO A 25 13.98 -6.96 -3.85
CA PRO A 25 13.90 -8.37 -4.21
C PRO A 25 15.22 -9.11 -3.95
N ASN A 26 15.15 -10.44 -3.87
CA ASN A 26 16.33 -11.29 -3.85
C ASN A 26 17.10 -11.20 -5.18
N SER A 27 18.24 -11.89 -5.24
CA SER A 27 19.12 -11.85 -6.40
C SER A 27 18.47 -12.27 -7.73
N GLU A 28 17.43 -13.09 -7.72
CA GLU A 28 16.75 -13.57 -8.92
C GLU A 28 16.01 -12.45 -9.67
N TYR A 29 15.34 -11.57 -8.92
CA TYR A 29 14.55 -10.46 -9.49
C TYR A 29 15.26 -9.12 -9.41
N LEU A 30 16.43 -9.07 -8.81
CA LEU A 30 17.10 -7.82 -8.50
C LEU A 30 17.43 -7.00 -9.75
N ASN A 31 17.96 -7.64 -10.79
CA ASN A 31 18.36 -6.93 -12.01
C ASN A 31 17.15 -6.28 -12.68
N GLU A 32 16.02 -7.00 -12.80
CA GLU A 32 14.79 -6.42 -13.35
C GLU A 32 14.30 -5.27 -12.47
N TRP A 33 14.35 -5.42 -11.15
CA TRP A 33 13.92 -4.39 -10.22
C TRP A 33 14.81 -3.14 -10.27
N LEU A 34 16.12 -3.29 -10.45
CA LEU A 34 17.05 -2.15 -10.55
C LEU A 34 16.71 -1.25 -11.75
N GLU A 35 16.25 -1.83 -12.85
CA GLU A 35 15.87 -1.12 -14.07
C GLU A 35 14.50 -0.41 -13.98
N LEU A 36 13.69 -0.73 -12.97
CA LEU A 36 12.40 -0.08 -12.79
C LEU A 36 12.54 1.40 -12.51
N SER A 37 11.57 2.17 -12.98
CA SER A 37 11.37 3.55 -12.57
C SER A 37 11.09 3.64 -11.07
N ARG A 38 11.11 4.85 -10.54
CA ARG A 38 10.72 5.09 -9.14
C ARG A 38 9.30 4.59 -8.86
N ILE A 39 8.36 4.83 -9.77
CA ILE A 39 6.98 4.36 -9.66
C ILE A 39 6.95 2.84 -9.67
N GLY A 40 7.65 2.19 -10.60
CA GLY A 40 7.74 0.73 -10.65
C GLY A 40 8.26 0.12 -9.34
N LYS A 41 9.30 0.70 -8.75
CA LYS A 41 9.86 0.24 -7.47
C LYS A 41 8.90 0.42 -6.29
N ILE A 42 8.20 1.55 -6.22
CA ILE A 42 7.17 1.81 -5.20
C ILE A 42 6.01 0.83 -5.36
N THR A 43 5.55 0.63 -6.60
CA THR A 43 4.45 -0.31 -6.91
C THR A 43 4.83 -1.74 -6.54
N TRP A 44 6.04 -2.17 -6.88
CA TRP A 44 6.54 -3.49 -6.51
C TRP A 44 6.52 -3.69 -4.99
N PHE A 45 7.03 -2.72 -4.24
CA PHE A 45 7.03 -2.76 -2.78
C PHE A 45 5.62 -2.85 -2.23
N TRP A 46 4.73 -1.97 -2.67
CA TRP A 46 3.35 -1.93 -2.22
C TRP A 46 2.62 -3.25 -2.49
N CYS A 47 2.72 -3.78 -3.71
CA CYS A 47 2.13 -5.06 -4.08
C CYS A 47 2.69 -6.21 -3.25
N THR A 48 4.01 -6.26 -3.07
CA THR A 48 4.68 -7.34 -2.32
C THR A 48 4.22 -7.37 -0.87
N ILE A 49 4.16 -6.22 -0.20
CA ILE A 49 3.72 -6.14 1.20
C ILE A 49 2.24 -6.49 1.33
N ASN A 50 1.38 -5.90 0.49
CA ASN A 50 -0.06 -6.18 0.56
C ASN A 50 -0.37 -7.64 0.24
N LYS A 51 0.31 -8.22 -0.76
CA LYS A 51 0.20 -9.65 -1.03
C LYS A 51 0.63 -10.51 0.16
N ALA A 52 1.74 -10.20 0.79
CA ALA A 52 2.21 -10.96 1.97
C ALA A 52 1.23 -10.86 3.13
N ILE A 53 0.64 -9.69 3.37
CA ILE A 53 -0.42 -9.49 4.37
C ILE A 53 -1.65 -10.33 3.99
N TYR A 54 -2.15 -10.22 2.78
CA TYR A 54 -3.32 -10.93 2.30
C TYR A 54 -3.15 -12.45 2.40
N ASP A 55 -2.03 -12.99 1.92
CA ASP A 55 -1.70 -14.42 1.99
C ASP A 55 -1.57 -14.92 3.44
N SER A 56 -1.03 -14.08 4.32
CA SER A 56 -0.90 -14.41 5.74
C SER A 56 -2.27 -14.44 6.42
N PHE A 57 -3.09 -13.43 6.18
CA PHE A 57 -4.44 -13.37 6.72
C PHE A 57 -5.34 -14.49 6.21
N SER A 58 -5.19 -14.90 4.95
CA SER A 58 -5.98 -16.00 4.38
C SER A 58 -5.75 -17.32 5.12
N LYS A 59 -4.54 -17.54 5.65
CA LYS A 59 -4.13 -18.77 6.36
C LYS A 59 -4.60 -18.81 7.81
N ILE A 60 -4.87 -17.68 8.44
CA ILE A 60 -5.32 -17.64 9.83
C ILE A 60 -6.80 -18.05 9.85
N LYS A 61 -7.11 -19.06 10.66
CA LYS A 61 -8.47 -19.56 10.87
C LYS A 61 -8.98 -19.10 12.24
N ASN A 62 -10.29 -19.12 12.41
CA ASN A 62 -10.96 -18.87 13.70
C ASN A 62 -10.79 -17.46 14.28
N ILE A 63 -10.50 -16.46 13.43
CA ILE A 63 -10.58 -15.05 13.80
C ILE A 63 -11.49 -14.30 12.83
N LYS A 64 -12.18 -13.29 13.34
CA LYS A 64 -12.94 -12.37 12.52
C LYS A 64 -11.95 -11.44 11.79
N LYS A 65 -12.11 -11.31 10.48
CA LYS A 65 -11.21 -10.54 9.63
C LYS A 65 -11.97 -9.44 8.93
N TYR A 66 -11.35 -8.27 8.88
CA TYR A 66 -11.88 -7.13 8.15
C TYR A 66 -10.85 -6.67 7.13
N TYR A 67 -11.30 -6.46 5.91
CA TYR A 67 -10.51 -5.83 4.86
C TYR A 67 -11.06 -4.43 4.66
N VAL A 68 -10.20 -3.46 4.77
CA VAL A 68 -10.58 -2.04 4.67
C VAL A 68 -9.66 -1.38 3.67
N LYS A 69 -10.23 -0.80 2.62
CA LYS A 69 -9.49 0.12 1.76
C LYS A 69 -9.48 1.50 2.41
N LEU A 70 -8.31 2.13 2.46
CA LEU A 70 -8.16 3.45 3.06
C LEU A 70 -9.08 4.47 2.39
N GLU A 71 -9.22 4.37 1.06
CA GLU A 71 -10.07 5.23 0.24
C GLU A 71 -11.56 5.14 0.63
N ASP A 72 -11.99 3.96 1.10
CA ASP A 72 -13.36 3.77 1.57
C ASP A 72 -13.57 4.33 2.98
N MET A 73 -12.49 4.44 3.76
CA MET A 73 -12.56 4.92 5.14
C MET A 73 -12.54 6.44 5.23
N ASP A 74 -11.67 7.10 4.49
CA ASP A 74 -11.50 8.56 4.59
C ASP A 74 -12.64 9.35 3.96
N GLN A 75 -13.45 8.71 3.11
CA GLN A 75 -14.59 9.34 2.44
C GLN A 75 -15.94 9.04 3.10
N ASN A 76 -16.02 8.07 4.01
CA ASN A 76 -17.30 7.58 4.52
C ASN A 76 -17.33 7.40 6.03
N TYR A 77 -17.97 8.34 6.72
CA TYR A 77 -18.15 8.29 8.16
C TYR A 77 -18.93 7.04 8.64
N ASP A 78 -19.85 6.50 7.81
CA ASP A 78 -20.62 5.30 8.18
C ASP A 78 -19.71 4.06 8.19
N ASN A 79 -18.69 4.00 7.33
CA ASN A 79 -17.68 2.94 7.39
C ASN A 79 -16.86 3.04 8.67
N TYR A 80 -16.51 4.25 9.11
CA TYR A 80 -15.86 4.44 10.41
C TYR A 80 -16.74 3.94 11.56
N LEU A 81 -18.06 4.24 11.55
CA LEU A 81 -18.98 3.76 12.59
C LEU A 81 -19.07 2.24 12.61
N LYS A 82 -19.23 1.60 11.46
CA LYS A 82 -19.26 0.13 11.36
C LYS A 82 -17.97 -0.52 11.86
N LEU A 83 -16.82 0.02 11.46
CA LEU A 83 -15.53 -0.47 11.92
C LEU A 83 -15.42 -0.33 13.44
N SER A 84 -15.82 0.82 13.97
CA SER A 84 -15.79 1.10 15.40
C SER A 84 -16.69 0.15 16.20
N ASP A 85 -17.88 -0.15 15.68
CA ASP A 85 -18.81 -1.11 16.27
C ASP A 85 -18.22 -2.53 16.27
N ASN A 86 -17.64 -2.95 15.15
CA ASN A 86 -16.98 -4.24 15.03
C ASN A 86 -15.81 -4.45 16.00
N PHE A 87 -15.12 -3.38 16.38
CA PHE A 87 -14.01 -3.38 17.34
C PHE A 87 -14.42 -2.92 18.75
N GLU A 88 -15.72 -2.67 18.96
CA GLU A 88 -16.28 -2.26 20.25
C GLU A 88 -15.64 -0.98 20.83
N PHE A 89 -15.30 -0.02 19.96
CA PHE A 89 -14.71 1.25 20.40
C PHE A 89 -15.75 2.07 21.22
N LYS A 90 -15.35 2.44 22.44
CA LYS A 90 -16.26 3.14 23.37
C LYS A 90 -16.39 4.64 23.10
N ASN A 91 -15.32 5.26 22.60
CA ASN A 91 -15.26 6.71 22.39
C ASN A 91 -15.23 7.02 20.91
N LEU A 92 -16.38 7.23 20.31
CA LEU A 92 -16.50 7.51 18.89
C LEU A 92 -16.30 8.99 18.60
N MET A 93 -15.62 9.28 17.51
CA MET A 93 -15.59 10.63 16.96
C MET A 93 -16.96 11.03 16.43
N THR A 94 -17.34 12.27 16.65
CA THR A 94 -18.46 12.86 15.93
C THR A 94 -18.11 12.99 14.45
N LYS A 95 -19.13 13.07 13.59
CA LYS A 95 -18.94 13.28 12.15
C LYS A 95 -18.02 14.47 11.83
N LYS A 96 -18.17 15.56 12.56
CA LYS A 96 -17.33 16.76 12.42
C LYS A 96 -15.87 16.48 12.79
N GLN A 97 -15.63 15.77 13.89
CA GLN A 97 -14.28 15.39 14.30
C GLN A 97 -13.62 14.47 13.29
N PHE A 98 -14.36 13.47 12.80
CA PHE A 98 -13.89 12.55 11.77
C PHE A 98 -13.38 13.30 10.54
N TYR A 99 -14.23 14.15 9.93
CA TYR A 99 -13.80 14.91 8.75
C TYR A 99 -12.72 15.94 9.03
N ASN A 100 -12.62 16.45 10.24
CA ASN A 100 -11.49 17.30 10.62
C ASN A 100 -10.17 16.52 10.63
N VAL A 101 -10.19 15.24 11.00
CA VAL A 101 -9.00 14.37 11.01
C VAL A 101 -8.64 13.98 9.57
N VAL A 102 -9.59 13.40 8.82
CA VAL A 102 -9.29 12.90 7.47
C VAL A 102 -8.92 14.00 6.47
N ASN A 103 -9.46 15.19 6.64
CA ASN A 103 -9.12 16.35 5.79
C ASN A 103 -7.83 17.06 6.23
N LYS A 104 -7.27 16.68 7.39
CA LYS A 104 -6.02 17.22 7.86
C LYS A 104 -4.86 16.43 7.28
N ALA A 105 -4.24 16.93 6.22
CA ALA A 105 -3.03 16.33 5.69
C ALA A 105 -1.90 16.44 6.74
N GLU A 106 -1.54 15.33 7.37
CA GLU A 106 -0.49 15.30 8.39
C GLU A 106 0.93 15.36 7.79
N ASN A 107 1.11 14.88 6.56
CA ASN A 107 2.38 14.90 5.85
C ASN A 107 2.39 15.93 4.73
N LYS A 108 2.38 17.21 5.09
CA LYS A 108 2.42 18.32 4.11
C LYS A 108 3.77 18.55 3.43
N GLU A 109 4.81 17.81 3.81
CA GLU A 109 6.16 18.03 3.28
C GLU A 109 6.33 17.61 1.81
N PHE A 110 5.39 16.86 1.24
CA PHE A 110 5.42 16.49 -0.16
C PHE A 110 4.27 17.10 -0.94
N HIS A 111 4.44 18.35 -1.34
CA HIS A 111 3.50 19.08 -2.20
C HIS A 111 3.44 18.57 -3.66
N TYR A 112 4.15 17.51 -4.00
CA TYR A 112 4.12 16.92 -5.32
C TYR A 112 3.05 15.84 -5.40
N LYS A 113 1.86 16.23 -5.86
CA LYS A 113 0.87 15.27 -6.34
C LYS A 113 1.34 14.75 -7.71
N TYR A 114 2.16 13.73 -7.68
CA TYR A 114 2.54 13.00 -8.88
C TYR A 114 1.44 11.98 -9.20
N GLU A 115 0.34 12.50 -9.73
CA GLU A 115 -0.85 11.72 -10.03
C GLU A 115 -0.63 10.82 -11.26
N TYR A 116 -1.35 9.70 -11.35
CA TYR A 116 -1.27 8.74 -12.45
C TYR A 116 -1.36 9.40 -13.85
N LYS A 117 -2.19 10.44 -14.02
CA LYS A 117 -2.29 11.17 -15.28
C LYS A 117 -0.98 11.82 -15.73
N ASN A 118 -0.08 12.11 -14.79
CA ASN A 118 1.21 12.76 -15.03
C ASN A 118 2.35 11.76 -15.23
N TRP A 119 2.08 10.46 -15.05
CA TRP A 119 3.08 9.41 -15.25
C TRP A 119 3.37 9.24 -16.75
N ASN A 120 4.63 8.97 -17.04
CA ASN A 120 5.02 8.61 -18.41
C ASN A 120 4.56 7.18 -18.77
N ASP A 121 4.69 6.81 -20.05
CA ASP A 121 4.21 5.52 -20.55
C ASP A 121 4.95 4.33 -19.92
N GLN A 122 6.24 4.48 -19.61
CA GLN A 122 7.01 3.45 -18.91
C GLN A 122 6.47 3.21 -17.51
N GLU A 123 6.26 4.27 -16.73
CA GLU A 123 5.74 4.20 -15.37
C GLU A 123 4.36 3.54 -15.34
N LYS A 124 3.47 3.89 -16.27
CA LYS A 124 2.15 3.27 -16.40
C LYS A 124 2.23 1.78 -16.72
N LYS A 125 3.06 1.41 -17.70
CA LYS A 125 3.28 0.00 -18.06
C LYS A 125 3.87 -0.83 -16.91
N GLU A 126 4.84 -0.27 -16.19
CA GLU A 126 5.42 -0.93 -15.03
C GLU A 126 4.39 -1.13 -13.92
N PHE A 127 3.60 -0.10 -13.64
CA PHE A 127 2.52 -0.18 -12.65
C PHE A 127 1.52 -1.28 -13.01
N GLU A 128 0.98 -1.27 -14.22
CA GLU A 128 0.02 -2.27 -14.69
C GLU A 128 0.60 -3.69 -14.68
N LYS A 129 1.83 -3.87 -15.20
CA LYS A 129 2.51 -5.17 -15.18
C LYS A 129 2.71 -5.70 -13.77
N ILE A 130 3.18 -4.85 -12.87
CA ILE A 130 3.51 -5.26 -11.49
C ILE A 130 2.24 -5.56 -10.70
N THR A 131 1.22 -4.71 -10.78
CA THR A 131 -0.05 -4.93 -10.08
C THR A 131 -0.72 -6.21 -10.54
N ASN A 132 -0.82 -6.44 -11.84
CA ASN A 132 -1.44 -7.64 -12.41
C ASN A 132 -0.69 -8.93 -12.02
N ASN A 133 0.63 -8.88 -11.92
CA ASN A 133 1.43 -10.07 -11.62
C ASN A 133 1.55 -10.35 -10.12
N LEU A 134 1.70 -9.34 -9.30
CA LEU A 134 1.98 -9.52 -7.87
C LEU A 134 0.73 -9.44 -7.00
N PHE A 135 -0.22 -8.57 -7.32
CA PHE A 135 -1.40 -8.39 -6.48
C PHE A 135 -2.66 -8.09 -7.30
N PRO A 136 -3.08 -9.02 -8.18
CA PRO A 136 -4.24 -8.83 -9.05
C PRO A 136 -5.57 -8.71 -8.29
N TYR A 137 -5.58 -9.09 -7.01
CA TYR A 137 -6.81 -9.17 -6.20
C TYR A 137 -7.23 -7.83 -5.60
N TYR A 138 -6.46 -6.76 -5.77
CA TYR A 138 -6.76 -5.49 -5.08
C TYR A 138 -8.16 -4.96 -5.40
N ASP A 139 -8.55 -5.03 -6.66
CA ASP A 139 -9.88 -4.57 -7.08
C ASP A 139 -11.00 -5.49 -6.64
N GLU A 140 -10.69 -6.76 -6.38
CA GLU A 140 -11.65 -7.73 -5.86
C GLU A 140 -11.86 -7.60 -4.34
N ILE A 141 -10.89 -7.01 -3.64
CA ILE A 141 -11.00 -6.75 -2.21
C ILE A 141 -12.06 -5.66 -2.01
N LYS A 142 -13.21 -6.07 -1.48
CA LYS A 142 -14.25 -5.14 -1.02
C LYS A 142 -13.99 -4.83 0.44
N THR A 143 -14.18 -3.57 0.82
CA THR A 143 -14.24 -3.18 2.22
C THR A 143 -15.36 -3.99 2.88
N ASN A 144 -14.95 -4.85 3.80
CA ASN A 144 -15.86 -5.76 4.52
C ASN A 144 -15.77 -5.43 6.01
N ILE A 145 -16.67 -4.58 6.46
CA ILE A 145 -16.85 -4.10 7.84
C ILE A 145 -18.32 -4.17 8.26
#